data_df83c7b5f44df28ff5fd6e20051662fa
#
_entry.id   df83c7b5f44df28ff5fd6e20051662fa
#
_cell.length_a   1.000
_cell.length_b   1.000
_cell.length_c   1.000
_cell.angle_alpha   90.00
_cell.angle_beta   90.00
_cell.angle_gamma   90.00
#
_symmetry.space_group_name_H-M   'P 1'
#
loop_
_entity.id
_entity.type
_entity.pdbx_description
1 polymer ?
#
loop_
_entity_poly.entity_id
_entity_poly.type
_entity_poly.pdbx_seq_one_letter_code
_entity_poly.pdbx_strand_id
1 'polypeptide(L)'
;MTKMKGLWSVGETLQRYKNAWIEVNEDQVVRPDGEPEIFATVTMRPGVSVLALDDKGMVYLTSEYRYAVERDSVEVVSGGIEPDEQPLTAARRELLEELGIEAAEWTELGTVDPFTSAIYSPATLYLARQLKMGEPSPECTEIISVIKVDFTEAVRMVMASEITHGPSCVLILKAYLRLSRDL
;
A
#
# COMPACT_ATOMS: atom_id res chain seq x y z
N MET A 1 4.07 -13.25 -32.81
CA MET A 1 5.37 -12.79 -32.25
C MET A 1 5.42 -13.24 -30.81
N THR A 2 6.45 -13.94 -30.41
CA THR A 2 6.65 -14.36 -29.03
C THR A 2 6.95 -13.13 -28.17
N LYS A 3 6.16 -12.91 -27.11
CA LYS A 3 6.35 -11.79 -26.20
C LYS A 3 7.50 -12.10 -25.23
N MET A 4 8.40 -11.16 -25.02
CA MET A 4 9.49 -11.28 -24.04
C MET A 4 9.18 -10.51 -22.78
N LYS A 5 9.40 -11.13 -21.61
CA LYS A 5 9.45 -10.49 -20.29
C LYS A 5 10.86 -10.67 -19.71
N GLY A 6 11.73 -9.69 -19.88
CA GLY A 6 13.15 -9.84 -19.59
C GLY A 6 13.77 -10.92 -20.48
N LEU A 7 14.38 -11.94 -19.89
CA LEU A 7 14.96 -13.09 -20.58
C LEU A 7 13.97 -14.26 -20.78
N TRP A 8 12.73 -14.12 -20.33
CA TRP A 8 11.68 -15.14 -20.44
C TRP A 8 10.90 -14.96 -21.74
N SER A 9 10.72 -16.06 -22.46
CA SER A 9 9.86 -16.09 -23.65
C SER A 9 8.45 -16.48 -23.22
N VAL A 10 7.45 -15.64 -23.51
CA VAL A 10 6.05 -15.85 -23.09
C VAL A 10 5.25 -16.34 -24.29
N GLY A 11 4.65 -17.51 -24.14
CA GLY A 11 3.74 -18.13 -25.11
C GLY A 11 2.29 -17.72 -24.84
N GLU A 12 1.44 -18.71 -24.52
CA GLU A 12 0.03 -18.49 -24.19
C GLU A 12 -0.11 -18.01 -22.75
N THR A 13 -1.03 -17.04 -22.54
CA THR A 13 -1.47 -16.59 -21.20
C THR A 13 -2.89 -17.10 -20.97
N LEU A 14 -3.12 -17.81 -19.88
CA LEU A 14 -4.41 -18.32 -19.46
C LEU A 14 -4.89 -17.55 -18.21
N GLN A 15 -6.01 -16.82 -18.33
CA GLN A 15 -6.66 -16.20 -17.17
C GLN A 15 -7.35 -17.29 -16.34
N ARG A 16 -6.89 -17.51 -15.10
CA ARG A 16 -7.40 -18.54 -14.19
C ARG A 16 -8.49 -18.03 -13.26
N TYR A 17 -8.38 -16.78 -12.85
CA TYR A 17 -9.37 -16.14 -11.99
C TYR A 17 -9.40 -14.64 -12.23
N LYS A 18 -10.59 -14.02 -12.13
CA LYS A 18 -10.74 -12.57 -12.15
C LYS A 18 -11.97 -12.14 -11.38
N ASN A 19 -11.83 -11.09 -10.58
CA ASN A 19 -12.93 -10.36 -9.97
C ASN A 19 -12.64 -8.84 -10.02
N ALA A 20 -13.36 -8.03 -9.24
CA ALA A 20 -13.16 -6.58 -9.21
C ALA A 20 -11.79 -6.17 -8.62
N TRP A 21 -11.15 -7.05 -7.83
CA TRP A 21 -9.98 -6.74 -7.02
C TRP A 21 -8.69 -7.37 -7.53
N ILE A 22 -8.77 -8.61 -8.02
CA ILE A 22 -7.61 -9.39 -8.42
C ILE A 22 -7.82 -10.06 -9.78
N GLU A 23 -6.72 -10.23 -10.52
CA GLU A 23 -6.63 -11.05 -11.73
C GLU A 23 -5.45 -12.01 -11.58
N VAL A 24 -5.72 -13.32 -11.79
CA VAL A 24 -4.71 -14.38 -11.73
C VAL A 24 -4.51 -14.94 -13.13
N ASN A 25 -3.28 -14.88 -13.62
CA ASN A 25 -2.88 -15.39 -14.92
C ASN A 25 -1.79 -16.46 -14.79
N GLU A 26 -1.84 -17.45 -15.67
CA GLU A 26 -0.75 -18.40 -15.92
C GLU A 26 -0.18 -18.17 -17.32
N ASP A 27 1.11 -17.85 -17.38
CA ASP A 27 1.86 -17.75 -18.63
C ASP A 27 2.59 -19.09 -18.89
N GLN A 28 2.39 -19.65 -20.07
CA GLN A 28 3.28 -20.70 -20.59
C GLN A 28 4.59 -20.03 -21.01
N VAL A 29 5.68 -20.35 -20.37
CA VAL A 29 6.94 -19.64 -20.58
C VAL A 29 8.07 -20.60 -20.94
N VAL A 30 9.08 -20.07 -21.62
CA VAL A 30 10.39 -20.71 -21.74
C VAL A 30 11.37 -19.88 -20.91
N ARG A 31 12.03 -20.53 -19.98
CA ARG A 31 13.03 -19.96 -19.08
C ARG A 31 14.28 -19.52 -19.81
N PRO A 32 15.17 -18.73 -19.20
CA PRO A 32 16.44 -18.34 -19.79
C PRO A 32 17.38 -19.51 -20.13
N ASP A 33 17.23 -20.67 -19.45
CA ASP A 33 17.98 -21.92 -19.71
C ASP A 33 17.38 -22.76 -20.82
N GLY A 34 16.26 -22.34 -21.42
CA GLY A 34 15.57 -23.02 -22.52
C GLY A 34 14.49 -24.01 -22.09
N GLU A 35 14.31 -24.25 -20.79
CA GLU A 35 13.33 -25.20 -20.31
C GLU A 35 11.92 -24.59 -20.25
N PRO A 36 10.85 -25.34 -20.59
CA PRO A 36 9.47 -24.89 -20.47
C PRO A 36 9.03 -24.86 -19.00
N GLU A 37 8.21 -23.86 -18.65
CA GLU A 37 7.64 -23.71 -17.32
C GLU A 37 6.28 -23.00 -17.38
N ILE A 38 5.50 -23.05 -16.27
CA ILE A 38 4.29 -22.27 -16.07
C ILE A 38 4.61 -21.21 -15.00
N PHE A 39 4.39 -19.94 -15.33
CA PHE A 39 4.58 -18.83 -14.38
C PHE A 39 3.24 -18.19 -14.03
N ALA A 40 2.82 -18.33 -12.75
CA ALA A 40 1.60 -17.72 -12.27
C ALA A 40 1.86 -16.29 -11.74
N THR A 41 1.00 -15.36 -12.11
CA THR A 41 1.03 -13.97 -11.64
C THR A 41 -0.32 -13.54 -11.10
N VAL A 42 -0.28 -12.67 -10.08
CA VAL A 42 -1.47 -11.98 -9.54
C VAL A 42 -1.31 -10.49 -9.81
N THR A 43 -2.31 -9.89 -10.43
CA THR A 43 -2.40 -8.44 -10.58
C THR A 43 -3.49 -7.91 -9.67
N MET A 44 -3.17 -6.93 -8.84
CA MET A 44 -4.10 -6.18 -8.01
C MET A 44 -4.10 -4.71 -8.45
N ARG A 45 -5.14 -3.96 -8.08
CA ARG A 45 -5.13 -2.52 -8.32
C ARG A 45 -3.94 -1.87 -7.63
N PRO A 46 -3.28 -0.90 -8.28
CA PRO A 46 -2.34 -0.02 -7.58
C PRO A 46 -3.00 0.64 -6.38
N GLY A 47 -2.25 0.90 -5.35
CA GLY A 47 -2.75 1.51 -4.13
C GLY A 47 -1.94 2.74 -3.70
N VAL A 48 -2.43 3.37 -2.64
CA VAL A 48 -1.75 4.44 -1.92
C VAL A 48 -1.61 4.06 -0.45
N SER A 49 -0.60 4.60 0.20
CA SER A 49 -0.46 4.56 1.66
C SER A 49 -0.10 5.95 2.16
N VAL A 50 -0.76 6.39 3.23
CA VAL A 50 -0.68 7.77 3.75
C VAL A 50 -0.32 7.76 5.22
N LEU A 51 0.81 8.37 5.59
CA LEU A 51 1.16 8.67 6.97
C LEU A 51 0.75 10.10 7.29
N ALA A 52 -0.27 10.27 8.12
CA ALA A 52 -0.69 11.57 8.63
C ALA A 52 0.13 11.92 9.89
N LEU A 53 0.86 13.04 9.85
CA LEU A 53 1.73 13.51 10.93
C LEU A 53 1.33 14.93 11.32
N ASP A 54 0.92 15.12 12.60
CA ASP A 54 0.56 16.44 13.14
C ASP A 54 1.79 17.24 13.62
N ASP A 55 1.58 18.53 13.91
CA ASP A 55 2.63 19.45 14.36
C ASP A 55 3.16 19.14 15.77
N LYS A 56 2.53 18.20 16.47
CA LYS A 56 2.98 17.72 17.79
C LYS A 56 3.80 16.45 17.70
N GLY A 57 4.08 15.96 16.49
CA GLY A 57 4.82 14.73 16.27
C GLY A 57 3.99 13.46 16.44
N MET A 58 2.66 13.57 16.47
CA MET A 58 1.77 12.42 16.55
C MET A 58 1.41 11.93 15.15
N VAL A 59 1.39 10.61 14.95
CA VAL A 59 0.91 9.95 13.73
C VAL A 59 -0.43 9.27 13.99
N TYR A 60 -1.24 9.21 12.94
CA TYR A 60 -2.57 8.60 12.95
C TYR A 60 -2.51 7.33 12.12
N LEU A 61 -2.81 6.21 12.77
CA LEU A 61 -2.83 4.87 12.21
C LEU A 61 -4.26 4.32 12.29
N THR A 62 -4.53 3.30 11.50
CA THR A 62 -5.77 2.52 11.52
C THR A 62 -5.51 1.15 12.11
N SER A 63 -6.52 0.54 12.71
CA SER A 63 -6.54 -0.87 13.07
C SER A 63 -7.83 -1.48 12.54
N GLU A 64 -7.69 -2.51 11.73
CA GLU A 64 -8.78 -3.21 11.08
C GLU A 64 -8.51 -4.72 11.05
N TYR A 65 -9.57 -5.53 11.16
CA TYR A 65 -9.46 -6.98 10.98
C TYR A 65 -9.20 -7.34 9.51
N ARG A 66 -8.03 -7.87 9.22
CA ARG A 66 -7.65 -8.29 7.86
C ARG A 66 -7.94 -9.79 7.68
N TYR A 67 -8.97 -10.09 6.89
CA TYR A 67 -9.46 -11.45 6.66
C TYR A 67 -8.36 -12.43 6.23
N ALA A 68 -7.46 -12.02 5.33
CA ALA A 68 -6.44 -12.91 4.77
C ALA A 68 -5.35 -13.31 5.79
N VAL A 69 -5.11 -12.53 6.83
CA VAL A 69 -4.14 -12.81 7.89
C VAL A 69 -4.80 -13.17 9.22
N GLU A 70 -6.15 -13.20 9.25
CA GLU A 70 -7.00 -13.65 10.37
C GLU A 70 -6.71 -12.92 11.70
N ARG A 71 -6.40 -11.62 11.63
CA ARG A 71 -6.11 -10.81 12.82
C ARG A 71 -6.30 -9.32 12.53
N ASP A 72 -6.38 -8.53 13.59
CA ASP A 72 -6.27 -7.09 13.51
C ASP A 72 -4.87 -6.71 13.00
N SER A 73 -4.82 -5.75 12.08
CA SER A 73 -3.59 -5.19 11.53
C SER A 73 -3.55 -3.71 11.78
N VAL A 74 -2.44 -3.24 12.37
CA VAL A 74 -2.18 -1.81 12.56
C VAL A 74 -1.42 -1.33 11.33
N GLU A 75 -1.99 -0.32 10.66
CA GLU A 75 -1.51 0.17 9.37
C GLU A 75 -1.56 1.71 9.31
N VAL A 76 -0.85 2.29 8.37
CA VAL A 76 -1.18 3.66 7.91
C VAL A 76 -2.42 3.59 7.05
N VAL A 77 -3.14 4.70 6.86
CA VAL A 77 -4.25 4.78 5.90
C VAL A 77 -3.81 4.21 4.55
N SER A 78 -4.58 3.29 3.99
CA SER A 78 -4.21 2.63 2.74
C SER A 78 -5.43 2.21 1.94
N GLY A 79 -5.47 2.56 0.66
CA GLY A 79 -6.57 2.19 -0.21
C GLY A 79 -6.19 2.05 -1.67
N GLY A 80 -7.14 1.56 -2.47
CA GLY A 80 -6.98 1.36 -3.90
C GLY A 80 -7.13 2.65 -4.70
N ILE A 81 -6.38 2.76 -5.78
CA ILE A 81 -6.56 3.83 -6.77
C ILE A 81 -7.70 3.40 -7.70
N GLU A 82 -8.74 4.24 -7.81
CA GLU A 82 -9.87 3.99 -8.70
C GLU A 82 -9.46 4.17 -10.18
N PRO A 83 -10.23 3.59 -11.13
CA PRO A 83 -9.99 3.85 -12.56
C PRO A 83 -9.97 5.35 -12.86
N ASP A 84 -8.96 5.79 -13.61
CA ASP A 84 -8.75 7.21 -13.99
C ASP A 84 -8.44 8.17 -12.82
N GLU A 85 -8.29 7.68 -11.60
CA GLU A 85 -7.90 8.47 -10.43
C GLU A 85 -6.37 8.66 -10.37
N GLN A 86 -5.95 9.86 -9.98
CA GLN A 86 -4.52 10.12 -9.73
C GLN A 86 -4.12 9.66 -8.31
N PRO A 87 -2.90 9.16 -8.10
CA PRO A 87 -2.48 8.63 -6.79
C PRO A 87 -2.68 9.63 -5.63
N LEU A 88 -2.36 10.90 -5.83
CA LEU A 88 -2.57 11.92 -4.79
C LEU A 88 -4.06 12.17 -4.50
N THR A 89 -4.93 12.05 -5.49
CA THR A 89 -6.38 12.17 -5.30
C THR A 89 -6.89 11.00 -4.46
N ALA A 90 -6.49 9.77 -4.78
CA ALA A 90 -6.80 8.59 -3.97
C ALA A 90 -6.29 8.75 -2.52
N ALA A 91 -5.05 9.21 -2.33
CA ALA A 91 -4.48 9.43 -1.01
C ALA A 91 -5.29 10.43 -0.17
N ARG A 92 -5.80 11.51 -0.79
CA ARG A 92 -6.66 12.49 -0.12
C ARG A 92 -8.03 11.93 0.23
N ARG A 93 -8.63 11.17 -0.69
CA ARG A 93 -9.92 10.52 -0.50
C ARG A 93 -9.86 9.53 0.67
N GLU A 94 -8.91 8.59 0.65
CA GLU A 94 -8.73 7.58 1.68
C GLU A 94 -8.48 8.20 3.06
N LEU A 95 -7.61 9.22 3.15
CA LEU A 95 -7.32 9.90 4.41
C LEU A 95 -8.57 10.59 4.99
N LEU A 96 -9.41 11.17 4.13
CA LEU A 96 -10.66 11.80 4.55
C LEU A 96 -11.71 10.75 4.94
N GLU A 97 -11.86 9.68 4.17
CA GLU A 97 -12.86 8.63 4.40
C GLU A 97 -12.57 7.86 5.69
N GLU A 98 -11.35 7.34 5.86
CA GLU A 98 -11.00 6.50 7.01
C GLU A 98 -10.82 7.30 8.31
N LEU A 99 -10.19 8.47 8.24
CA LEU A 99 -9.82 9.24 9.46
C LEU A 99 -10.53 10.60 9.60
N GLY A 100 -11.28 11.06 8.60
CA GLY A 100 -11.83 12.41 8.59
C GLY A 100 -10.76 13.50 8.54
N ILE A 101 -9.56 13.20 8.02
CA ILE A 101 -8.43 14.13 8.02
C ILE A 101 -8.23 14.72 6.63
N GLU A 102 -8.16 16.06 6.56
CA GLU A 102 -7.62 16.80 5.43
C GLU A 102 -6.17 17.22 5.74
N ALA A 103 -5.32 17.31 4.73
CA ALA A 103 -3.96 17.80 4.86
C ALA A 103 -3.65 18.87 3.82
N ALA A 104 -2.94 19.94 4.21
CA ALA A 104 -2.54 21.01 3.30
C ALA A 104 -1.19 20.73 2.63
N GLU A 105 -0.31 19.94 3.27
CA GLU A 105 1.03 19.61 2.77
C GLU A 105 1.14 18.12 2.49
N TRP A 106 1.60 17.78 1.28
CA TRP A 106 1.77 16.41 0.81
C TRP A 106 3.17 16.20 0.25
N THR A 107 3.84 15.17 0.73
CA THR A 107 5.16 14.76 0.21
C THR A 107 5.08 13.32 -0.26
N GLU A 108 5.32 13.09 -1.55
CA GLU A 108 5.47 11.75 -2.08
C GLU A 108 6.83 11.18 -1.67
N LEU A 109 6.83 9.98 -1.11
CA LEU A 109 8.02 9.25 -0.67
C LEU A 109 8.35 8.05 -1.59
N GLY A 110 7.78 8.05 -2.80
CA GLY A 110 8.00 7.04 -3.83
C GLY A 110 7.05 5.86 -3.73
N THR A 111 7.38 4.79 -4.45
CA THR A 111 6.54 3.61 -4.60
C THR A 111 7.20 2.39 -3.96
N VAL A 112 6.39 1.43 -3.55
CA VAL A 112 6.83 0.12 -3.07
C VAL A 112 6.02 -0.97 -3.78
N ASP A 113 6.70 -2.07 -4.13
CA ASP A 113 6.09 -3.30 -4.61
C ASP A 113 6.12 -4.33 -3.47
N PRO A 114 5.00 -4.65 -2.82
CA PRO A 114 4.99 -5.47 -1.60
C PRO A 114 5.49 -6.90 -1.81
N PHE A 115 5.31 -7.47 -3.01
CA PHE A 115 5.68 -8.84 -3.30
C PHE A 115 6.06 -9.06 -4.78
N THR A 116 7.31 -8.79 -5.13
CA THR A 116 7.80 -8.70 -6.52
C THR A 116 7.92 -10.04 -7.27
N SER A 117 7.88 -11.17 -6.57
CA SER A 117 8.10 -12.49 -7.21
C SER A 117 6.91 -12.97 -8.04
N ALA A 118 5.68 -12.62 -7.67
CA ALA A 118 4.48 -13.13 -8.34
C ALA A 118 3.32 -12.13 -8.39
N ILE A 119 3.37 -11.04 -7.60
CA ILE A 119 2.24 -10.10 -7.44
C ILE A 119 2.64 -8.73 -7.98
N TYR A 120 1.81 -8.17 -8.86
CA TYR A 120 1.85 -6.76 -9.24
C TYR A 120 0.79 -6.00 -8.45
N SER A 121 1.21 -5.20 -7.47
CA SER A 121 0.35 -4.42 -6.58
C SER A 121 1.14 -3.22 -6.02
N PRO A 122 1.58 -2.27 -6.86
CA PRO A 122 2.38 -1.15 -6.40
C PRO A 122 1.58 -0.23 -5.49
N ALA A 123 2.20 0.28 -4.44
CA ALA A 123 1.64 1.28 -3.54
C ALA A 123 2.48 2.56 -3.55
N THR A 124 1.86 3.71 -3.82
CA THR A 124 2.49 5.02 -3.75
C THR A 124 2.38 5.56 -2.32
N LEU A 125 3.49 6.03 -1.77
CA LEU A 125 3.65 6.41 -0.37
C LEU A 125 3.60 7.93 -0.21
N TYR A 126 2.73 8.43 0.67
CA TYR A 126 2.58 9.85 0.96
C TYR A 126 2.73 10.16 2.44
N LEU A 127 3.48 11.23 2.74
CA LEU A 127 3.46 11.89 4.04
C LEU A 127 2.53 13.10 3.95
N ALA A 128 1.51 13.13 4.81
CA ALA A 128 0.52 14.21 4.93
C ALA A 128 0.79 15.02 6.19
N ARG A 129 0.88 16.34 6.07
CA ARG A 129 1.14 17.29 7.17
C ARG A 129 0.19 18.47 7.11
N GLN A 130 0.23 19.34 8.14
CA GLN A 130 -0.69 20.47 8.31
C GLN A 130 -2.14 19.95 8.29
N LEU A 131 -2.44 19.09 9.27
CA LEU A 131 -3.68 18.34 9.35
C LEU A 131 -4.83 19.20 9.84
N LYS A 132 -5.99 19.04 9.22
CA LYS A 132 -7.27 19.56 9.65
C LYS A 132 -8.20 18.38 9.95
N MET A 133 -8.63 18.29 11.19
CA MET A 133 -9.52 17.21 11.64
C MET A 133 -10.97 17.49 11.26
N GLY A 134 -11.67 16.49 10.80
CA GLY A 134 -13.09 16.45 10.46
C GLY A 134 -13.73 15.16 10.95
N GLU A 135 -14.87 14.81 10.40
CA GLU A 135 -15.59 13.57 10.74
C GLU A 135 -15.26 12.50 9.69
N PRO A 136 -14.86 11.27 10.10
CA PRO A 136 -14.64 10.17 9.19
C PRO A 136 -15.96 9.70 8.55
N SER A 137 -15.87 9.16 7.35
CA SER A 137 -16.99 8.58 6.61
C SER A 137 -16.52 7.30 5.88
N PRO A 138 -16.09 6.26 6.64
CA PRO A 138 -15.61 5.01 6.04
C PRO A 138 -16.73 4.31 5.26
N GLU A 139 -16.34 3.42 4.36
CA GLU A 139 -17.32 2.59 3.65
C GLU A 139 -18.07 1.67 4.64
N CYS A 140 -19.33 1.35 4.33
CA CYS A 140 -20.25 0.64 5.24
C CYS A 140 -19.75 -0.73 5.73
N THR A 141 -18.75 -1.31 5.08
CA THR A 141 -18.17 -2.62 5.41
C THR A 141 -16.88 -2.53 6.25
N GLU A 142 -16.35 -1.32 6.44
CA GLU A 142 -15.08 -1.10 7.14
C GLU A 142 -15.33 -0.73 8.61
N ILE A 143 -14.78 -1.54 9.50
CA ILE A 143 -14.78 -1.29 10.94
C ILE A 143 -13.35 -0.89 11.33
N ILE A 144 -13.08 0.42 11.20
CA ILE A 144 -11.75 0.99 11.43
C ILE A 144 -11.69 1.62 12.83
N SER A 145 -10.66 1.29 13.58
CA SER A 145 -10.31 1.95 14.83
C SER A 145 -9.10 2.85 14.60
N VAL A 146 -9.20 4.11 15.06
CA VAL A 146 -8.10 5.08 14.94
C VAL A 146 -7.12 4.92 16.10
N ILE A 147 -5.84 4.80 15.80
CA ILE A 147 -4.75 4.73 16.76
C ILE A 147 -3.87 5.98 16.58
N LYS A 148 -3.77 6.79 17.64
CA LYS A 148 -2.89 7.96 17.66
C LYS A 148 -1.70 7.68 18.55
N VAL A 149 -0.49 7.71 18.00
CA VAL A 149 0.77 7.47 18.74
C VAL A 149 1.82 8.51 18.40
N ASP A 150 2.84 8.64 19.25
CA ASP A 150 4.05 9.38 18.91
C ASP A 150 4.75 8.75 17.70
N PHE A 151 5.38 9.55 16.86
CA PHE A 151 6.04 9.04 15.66
C PHE A 151 7.17 8.05 15.97
N THR A 152 7.92 8.28 17.04
CA THR A 152 8.97 7.35 17.49
C THR A 152 8.39 6.04 17.99
N GLU A 153 7.19 6.06 18.58
CA GLU A 153 6.47 4.85 18.97
C GLU A 153 6.02 4.06 17.74
N ALA A 154 5.51 4.71 16.69
CA ALA A 154 5.19 4.03 15.44
C ALA A 154 6.44 3.34 14.82
N VAL A 155 7.60 3.99 14.87
CA VAL A 155 8.87 3.37 14.47
C VAL A 155 9.21 2.16 15.35
N ARG A 156 9.06 2.26 16.68
CA ARG A 156 9.24 1.13 17.59
C ARG A 156 8.31 -0.03 17.23
N MET A 157 7.04 0.26 16.96
CA MET A 157 6.03 -0.74 16.58
C MET A 157 6.42 -1.49 15.29
N VAL A 158 6.98 -0.79 14.31
CA VAL A 158 7.53 -1.43 13.10
C VAL A 158 8.70 -2.35 13.46
N MET A 159 9.66 -1.86 14.25
CA MET A 159 10.86 -2.63 14.65
C MET A 159 10.52 -3.84 15.52
N ALA A 160 9.44 -3.78 16.28
CA ALA A 160 8.94 -4.87 17.11
C ALA A 160 7.98 -5.83 16.38
N SER A 161 7.73 -5.61 15.07
CA SER A 161 6.77 -6.37 14.25
C SER A 161 5.31 -6.32 14.79
N GLU A 162 4.96 -5.24 15.47
CA GLU A 162 3.57 -4.91 15.84
C GLU A 162 2.83 -4.30 14.63
N ILE A 163 3.56 -3.59 13.77
CA ILE A 163 3.12 -3.20 12.42
C ILE A 163 3.85 -4.09 11.44
N THR A 164 3.10 -4.87 10.65
CA THR A 164 3.66 -5.85 9.70
C THR A 164 3.22 -5.61 8.24
N HIS A 165 2.30 -4.69 8.00
CA HIS A 165 1.90 -4.29 6.65
C HIS A 165 3.08 -3.62 5.93
N GLY A 166 3.57 -4.23 4.85
CA GLY A 166 4.80 -3.82 4.16
C GLY A 166 4.84 -2.34 3.77
N PRO A 167 3.82 -1.80 3.05
CA PRO A 167 3.77 -0.38 2.71
C PRO A 167 3.80 0.55 3.94
N SER A 168 3.11 0.18 5.04
CA SER A 168 3.14 0.95 6.31
C SER A 168 4.54 0.99 6.91
N CYS A 169 5.20 -0.17 7.00
CA CYS A 169 6.57 -0.25 7.53
C CYS A 169 7.53 0.63 6.72
N VAL A 170 7.49 0.52 5.38
CA VAL A 170 8.36 1.29 4.49
C VAL A 170 8.08 2.78 4.62
N LEU A 171 6.79 3.18 4.65
CA LEU A 171 6.41 4.59 4.73
C LEU A 171 6.83 5.23 6.06
N ILE A 172 6.55 4.57 7.19
CA ILE A 172 6.92 5.05 8.53
C ILE A 172 8.45 5.24 8.61
N LEU A 173 9.23 4.26 8.18
CA LEU A 173 10.69 4.33 8.22
C LEU A 173 11.26 5.39 7.26
N LYS A 174 10.74 5.50 6.03
CA LYS A 174 11.18 6.53 5.07
C LYS A 174 10.87 7.93 5.57
N ALA A 175 9.67 8.15 6.11
CA ALA A 175 9.28 9.43 6.67
C ALA A 175 10.16 9.80 7.88
N TYR A 176 10.41 8.86 8.78
CA TYR A 176 11.27 9.08 9.94
C TYR A 176 12.70 9.44 9.53
N LEU A 177 13.30 8.67 8.63
CA LEU A 177 14.68 8.93 8.16
C LEU A 177 14.80 10.25 7.38
N ARG A 178 13.75 10.64 6.63
CA ARG A 178 13.74 11.93 5.92
C ARG A 178 13.72 13.10 6.90
N LEU A 179 12.80 13.09 7.86
CA LEU A 179 12.63 14.18 8.83
C LEU A 179 13.80 14.27 9.83
N SER A 180 14.45 13.12 10.16
CA SER A 180 15.63 13.11 11.01
C SER A 180 16.91 13.67 10.35
N ARG A 181 16.92 13.84 9.03
CA ARG A 181 18.05 14.44 8.29
C ARG A 181 17.94 15.95 8.15
N ASP A 182 16.76 16.50 8.40
CA ASP A 182 16.48 17.93 8.33
C ASP A 182 16.64 18.60 9.72
N LEU A 183 17.05 17.83 10.75
CA LEU A 183 17.45 18.25 12.09
C LEU A 183 18.98 18.30 12.23
#